data_db50b21d280a224cda4cc5d50ca27c5e
#
_entry.id   db50b21d280a224cda4cc5d50ca27c5e
#
_cell.length_a   1.000
_cell.length_b   1.000
_cell.length_c   1.000
_cell.angle_alpha   90.00
_cell.angle_beta   90.00
_cell.angle_gamma   90.00
#
_symmetry.space_group_name_H-M   'P 1'
#
loop_
_entity.id
_entity.type
_entity.pdbx_description
1 polymer ?
#
loop_
_entity_poly.entity_id
_entity_poly.type
_entity_poly.pdbx_seq_one_letter_code
_entity_poly.pdbx_strand_id
1 'polypeptide(L)'
;RKQWKRILTDATGWNNPKNCELWRSEWANVCNAHLKTENHIDHRSYARQGKLEIPTIHEGADARKIDEKFQNGQVQTASWKVEENQIIKRQNALLKKIQNSFGKVSGALSQWKERLNDLRRKSGSYSHNGINDKSD
;
A
#
# COMPACT_ATOMS: atom_id res chain seq x y z
N ARG A 1 -30.50 46.97 -4.12
CA ARG A 1 -29.26 46.20 -3.81
C ARG A 1 -29.00 45.28 -5.02
N LYS A 2 -27.88 45.46 -5.76
CA LYS A 2 -27.42 44.53 -6.81
C LYS A 2 -27.08 43.19 -6.15
N GLN A 3 -27.82 42.14 -6.49
CA GLN A 3 -27.45 40.78 -6.09
C GLN A 3 -26.48 40.24 -7.11
N TRP A 4 -25.29 39.87 -6.65
CA TRP A 4 -24.31 39.17 -7.44
C TRP A 4 -24.78 37.73 -7.67
N LYS A 5 -25.13 37.38 -8.91
CA LYS A 5 -25.37 36.00 -9.30
C LYS A 5 -24.03 35.32 -9.59
N ARG A 6 -23.79 34.20 -8.94
CA ARG A 6 -22.65 33.34 -9.27
C ARG A 6 -22.84 32.78 -10.67
N ILE A 7 -22.04 33.23 -11.62
CA ILE A 7 -22.04 32.65 -12.98
C ILE A 7 -21.17 31.40 -12.91
N LEU A 8 -21.78 30.23 -13.02
CA LEU A 8 -21.10 28.95 -13.17
C LEU A 8 -20.69 28.76 -14.64
N THR A 9 -19.73 29.53 -15.10
CA THR A 9 -19.11 29.29 -16.41
C THR A 9 -17.80 28.53 -16.20
N ASP A 10 -17.69 27.37 -16.82
CA ASP A 10 -16.46 26.59 -16.89
C ASP A 10 -15.57 27.05 -18.06
N ALA A 11 -15.53 28.38 -18.28
CA ALA A 11 -14.76 28.98 -19.41
C ALA A 11 -13.25 28.66 -19.33
N THR A 12 -12.76 28.33 -18.12
CA THR A 12 -11.35 27.97 -17.88
C THR A 12 -11.10 26.48 -17.82
N GLY A 13 -12.16 25.66 -17.83
CA GLY A 13 -12.05 24.20 -17.66
C GLY A 13 -11.57 23.76 -16.25
N TRP A 14 -11.47 24.67 -15.29
CA TRP A 14 -10.91 24.38 -13.94
C TRP A 14 -11.72 23.38 -13.14
N ASN A 15 -13.04 23.30 -13.42
CA ASN A 15 -13.94 22.37 -12.73
C ASN A 15 -13.90 20.94 -13.34
N ASN A 16 -13.07 20.69 -14.34
CA ASN A 16 -12.95 19.37 -14.92
C ASN A 16 -12.28 18.42 -13.93
N PRO A 17 -12.90 17.28 -13.54
CA PRO A 17 -12.34 16.31 -12.60
C PRO A 17 -10.95 15.78 -13.00
N LYS A 18 -10.65 15.76 -14.30
CA LYS A 18 -9.34 15.35 -14.83
C LYS A 18 -8.20 16.27 -14.36
N ASN A 19 -8.50 17.55 -14.10
CA ASN A 19 -7.49 18.49 -13.63
C ASN A 19 -6.97 18.14 -12.24
N CYS A 20 -7.83 17.61 -11.37
CA CYS A 20 -7.40 17.19 -10.03
C CYS A 20 -6.34 16.07 -10.09
N GLU A 21 -6.50 15.13 -11.01
CA GLU A 21 -5.52 14.06 -11.20
C GLU A 21 -4.21 14.60 -11.81
N LEU A 22 -4.34 15.45 -12.83
CA LEU A 22 -3.20 16.11 -13.47
C LEU A 22 -2.38 16.92 -12.44
N TRP A 23 -3.03 17.79 -11.68
CA TRP A 23 -2.35 18.64 -10.68
C TRP A 23 -1.67 17.82 -9.58
N ARG A 24 -2.29 16.73 -9.12
CA ARG A 24 -1.67 15.84 -8.13
C ARG A 24 -0.44 15.15 -8.70
N SER A 25 -0.50 14.70 -9.95
CA SER A 25 0.62 14.04 -10.61
C SER A 25 1.77 15.02 -10.84
N GLU A 26 1.49 16.22 -11.34
CA GLU A 26 2.50 17.26 -11.54
C GLU A 26 3.14 17.70 -10.22
N TRP A 27 2.32 17.87 -9.18
CA TRP A 27 2.84 18.18 -7.85
C TRP A 27 3.77 17.08 -7.32
N ALA A 28 3.38 15.81 -7.48
CA ALA A 28 4.24 14.69 -7.10
C ALA A 28 5.56 14.68 -7.89
N ASN A 29 5.52 14.96 -9.19
CA ASN A 29 6.71 15.06 -10.03
C ASN A 29 7.65 16.15 -9.55
N VAL A 30 7.13 17.35 -9.27
CA VAL A 30 7.92 18.46 -8.75
C VAL A 30 8.55 18.11 -7.39
N CYS A 31 7.79 17.54 -6.48
CA CYS A 31 8.33 17.10 -5.18
C CYS A 31 9.42 16.04 -5.34
N ASN A 32 9.18 15.05 -6.20
CA ASN A 32 10.11 13.94 -6.41
C ASN A 32 11.42 14.37 -7.08
N ALA A 33 11.42 15.46 -7.84
CA ALA A 33 12.65 16.04 -8.38
C ALA A 33 13.62 16.56 -7.29
N HIS A 34 13.10 16.85 -6.09
CA HIS A 34 13.87 17.36 -4.96
C HIS A 34 14.04 16.36 -3.82
N LEU A 35 13.34 15.21 -3.89
CA LEU A 35 13.41 14.17 -2.87
C LEU A 35 14.34 13.03 -3.30
N LYS A 36 14.95 12.37 -2.31
CA LYS A 36 15.65 11.11 -2.56
C LYS A 36 14.64 10.04 -3.00
N THR A 37 15.06 9.10 -3.83
CA THR A 37 14.22 8.03 -4.40
C THR A 37 13.43 7.26 -3.34
N GLU A 38 14.03 7.01 -2.18
CA GLU A 38 13.40 6.33 -1.04
C GLU A 38 12.22 7.10 -0.42
N ASN A 39 12.18 8.42 -0.63
CA ASN A 39 11.15 9.33 -0.10
C ASN A 39 10.19 9.83 -1.18
N HIS A 40 10.22 9.25 -2.37
CA HIS A 40 9.31 9.65 -3.43
C HIS A 40 7.85 9.45 -3.03
N ILE A 41 7.03 10.43 -3.36
CA ILE A 41 5.58 10.42 -3.12
C ILE A 41 4.84 9.94 -4.37
N ASP A 42 3.77 9.19 -4.16
CA ASP A 42 2.85 8.76 -5.21
C ASP A 42 1.48 9.42 -4.97
N HIS A 43 0.99 10.16 -5.96
CA HIS A 43 -0.28 10.88 -5.89
C HIS A 43 -1.52 9.98 -5.91
N ARG A 44 -1.36 8.71 -6.29
CA ARG A 44 -2.46 7.75 -6.39
C ARG A 44 -2.94 7.30 -5.01
N SER A 45 -4.21 6.89 -4.91
CA SER A 45 -4.73 6.26 -3.68
C SER A 45 -4.00 4.94 -3.39
N TYR A 46 -3.97 4.51 -2.14
CA TYR A 46 -3.33 3.24 -1.73
C TYR A 46 -3.85 2.04 -2.53
N ALA A 47 -5.16 1.99 -2.81
CA ALA A 47 -5.74 0.95 -3.66
C ALA A 47 -5.16 0.96 -5.09
N ARG A 48 -5.00 2.14 -5.69
CA ARG A 48 -4.37 2.28 -7.04
C ARG A 48 -2.87 1.99 -7.03
N GLN A 49 -2.21 2.14 -5.89
CA GLN A 49 -0.81 1.76 -5.68
C GLN A 49 -0.64 0.26 -5.42
N GLY A 50 -1.74 -0.50 -5.27
CA GLY A 50 -1.70 -1.90 -4.89
C GLY A 50 -1.32 -2.15 -3.43
N LYS A 51 -1.36 -1.12 -2.58
CA LYS A 51 -1.11 -1.24 -1.14
C LYS A 51 -2.34 -1.81 -0.44
N LEU A 52 -2.14 -2.79 0.41
CA LEU A 52 -3.20 -3.35 1.25
C LEU A 52 -3.44 -2.54 2.53
N GLU A 53 -2.61 -1.56 2.81
CA GLU A 53 -2.73 -0.70 3.98
C GLU A 53 -3.96 0.20 3.88
N ILE A 54 -4.68 0.33 4.98
CA ILE A 54 -5.83 1.22 5.11
C ILE A 54 -5.29 2.63 5.41
N PRO A 55 -5.68 3.66 4.64
CA PRO A 55 -5.25 5.03 4.89
C PRO A 55 -5.85 5.57 6.19
N THR A 56 -5.08 6.32 6.96
CA THR A 56 -5.55 7.02 8.16
C THR A 56 -6.34 8.29 7.79
N ILE A 57 -7.22 8.70 8.69
CA ILE A 57 -8.01 9.93 8.56
C ILE A 57 -7.20 11.11 9.11
N HIS A 58 -7.30 12.26 8.47
CA HIS A 58 -6.68 13.48 8.97
C HIS A 58 -7.33 13.92 10.29
N GLU A 59 -6.57 13.92 11.38
CA GLU A 59 -7.08 14.24 12.72
C GLU A 59 -7.36 15.74 12.89
N GLY A 60 -6.50 16.59 12.37
CA GLY A 60 -6.58 18.04 12.62
C GLY A 60 -6.18 18.44 14.05
N ALA A 61 -6.05 19.75 14.28
CA ALA A 61 -5.65 20.27 15.59
C ALA A 61 -6.72 20.07 16.67
N ASP A 62 -7.99 20.22 16.30
CA ASP A 62 -9.08 20.13 17.26
C ASP A 62 -9.29 18.70 17.78
N ALA A 63 -9.18 17.71 16.89
CA ALA A 63 -9.28 16.30 17.30
C ALA A 63 -8.20 15.91 18.29
N ARG A 64 -6.96 16.38 18.08
CA ARG A 64 -5.84 16.15 19.01
C ARG A 64 -6.04 16.83 20.35
N LYS A 65 -6.54 18.06 20.36
CA LYS A 65 -6.85 18.78 21.62
C LYS A 65 -7.96 18.08 22.42
N ILE A 66 -8.98 17.55 21.74
CA ILE A 66 -10.05 16.77 22.42
C ILE A 66 -9.46 15.50 23.02
N ASP A 67 -8.61 14.79 22.27
CA ASP A 67 -7.98 13.59 22.76
C ASP A 67 -7.05 13.87 23.95
N GLU A 68 -6.24 14.92 23.89
CA GLU A 68 -5.40 15.37 25.02
C GLU A 68 -6.23 15.67 26.28
N LYS A 69 -7.36 16.38 26.14
CA LYS A 69 -8.29 16.64 27.24
C LYS A 69 -8.93 15.37 27.79
N PHE A 70 -9.23 14.40 26.92
CA PHE A 70 -9.73 13.10 27.33
C PHE A 70 -8.70 12.33 28.15
N GLN A 71 -7.44 12.27 27.69
CA GLN A 71 -6.33 11.63 28.42
C GLN A 71 -6.09 12.28 29.78
N ASN A 72 -6.32 13.60 29.90
CA ASN A 72 -6.22 14.35 31.13
C ASN A 72 -7.48 14.29 32.04
N GLY A 73 -8.51 13.53 31.63
CA GLY A 73 -9.76 13.40 32.39
C GLY A 73 -10.66 14.63 32.38
N GLN A 74 -10.42 15.58 31.49
CA GLN A 74 -11.18 16.84 31.39
C GLN A 74 -12.48 16.71 30.59
N VAL A 75 -12.59 15.70 29.73
CA VAL A 75 -13.78 15.39 28.93
C VAL A 75 -14.07 13.88 29.00
N GLN A 76 -15.36 13.51 28.83
CA GLN A 76 -15.79 12.12 28.96
C GLN A 76 -15.61 11.28 27.71
N THR A 77 -15.43 11.92 26.55
CA THR A 77 -15.35 11.23 25.26
C THR A 77 -14.06 11.60 24.53
N ALA A 78 -13.38 10.58 24.00
CA ALA A 78 -12.23 10.75 23.12
C ALA A 78 -12.67 11.27 21.73
N SER A 79 -11.70 11.73 20.94
CA SER A 79 -11.97 12.10 19.56
C SER A 79 -12.15 10.85 18.70
N TRP A 80 -13.32 10.69 18.07
CA TRP A 80 -13.60 9.55 17.19
C TRP A 80 -12.57 9.38 16.07
N LYS A 81 -11.98 10.48 15.55
CA LYS A 81 -10.93 10.43 14.52
C LYS A 81 -9.64 9.79 15.04
N VAL A 82 -9.30 10.06 16.29
CA VAL A 82 -8.10 9.49 16.91
C VAL A 82 -8.34 8.02 17.21
N GLU A 83 -9.51 7.66 17.73
CA GLU A 83 -9.89 6.26 17.98
C GLU A 83 -9.89 5.44 16.68
N GLU A 84 -10.51 5.95 15.62
CA GLU A 84 -10.52 5.31 14.31
C GLU A 84 -9.09 5.08 13.78
N ASN A 85 -8.25 6.09 13.88
CA ASN A 85 -6.84 5.96 13.47
C ASN A 85 -6.06 4.94 14.30
N GLN A 86 -6.38 4.78 15.58
CA GLN A 86 -5.77 3.74 16.40
C GLN A 86 -6.21 2.33 15.93
N ILE A 87 -7.49 2.17 15.58
CA ILE A 87 -8.01 0.92 15.03
C ILE A 87 -7.32 0.62 13.69
N ILE A 88 -7.25 1.59 12.78
CA ILE A 88 -6.57 1.46 11.48
C ILE A 88 -5.10 1.06 11.66
N LYS A 89 -4.37 1.70 12.56
CA LYS A 89 -2.97 1.35 12.86
C LYS A 89 -2.82 -0.10 13.33
N ARG A 90 -3.73 -0.58 14.20
CA ARG A 90 -3.73 -1.98 14.66
C ARG A 90 -4.01 -2.95 13.50
N GLN A 91 -4.99 -2.64 12.66
CA GLN A 91 -5.33 -3.44 11.48
C GLN A 91 -4.16 -3.51 10.49
N ASN A 92 -3.51 -2.38 10.20
CA ASN A 92 -2.35 -2.33 9.32
C ASN A 92 -1.17 -3.13 9.89
N ALA A 93 -0.96 -3.11 11.20
CA ALA A 93 0.06 -3.93 11.85
C ALA A 93 -0.23 -5.44 11.70
N LEU A 94 -1.50 -5.86 11.78
CA LEU A 94 -1.91 -7.23 11.54
C LEU A 94 -1.72 -7.62 10.06
N LEU A 95 -2.15 -6.77 9.12
CA LEU A 95 -1.95 -6.98 7.69
C LEU A 95 -0.47 -7.19 7.36
N LYS A 96 0.41 -6.37 7.92
CA LYS A 96 1.86 -6.51 7.73
C LYS A 96 2.41 -7.83 8.27
N LYS A 97 1.92 -8.30 9.43
CA LYS A 97 2.30 -9.62 9.96
C LYS A 97 1.85 -10.75 9.03
N ILE A 98 0.62 -10.68 8.51
CA ILE A 98 0.07 -11.66 7.57
C ILE A 98 0.91 -11.68 6.29
N GLN A 99 1.19 -10.53 5.68
CA GLN A 99 2.03 -10.42 4.48
C GLN A 99 3.41 -11.05 4.68
N ASN A 100 4.06 -10.76 5.81
CA ASN A 100 5.35 -11.35 6.15
C ASN A 100 5.28 -12.88 6.29
N SER A 101 4.19 -13.40 6.86
CA SER A 101 3.98 -14.85 6.98
C SER A 101 3.76 -15.50 5.60
N PHE A 102 2.98 -14.87 4.73
CA PHE A 102 2.80 -15.33 3.35
C PHE A 102 4.12 -15.32 2.56
N GLY A 103 4.93 -14.28 2.72
CA GLY A 103 6.25 -14.22 2.10
C GLY A 103 7.17 -15.38 2.51
N LYS A 104 7.17 -15.74 3.81
CA LYS A 104 7.93 -16.88 4.33
C LYS A 104 7.44 -18.21 3.74
N VAL A 105 6.12 -18.43 3.71
CA VAL A 105 5.52 -19.65 3.15
C VAL A 105 5.80 -19.76 1.65
N SER A 106 5.63 -18.67 0.91
CA SER A 106 5.93 -18.63 -0.53
C SER A 106 7.40 -18.94 -0.81
N GLY A 107 8.32 -18.37 -0.03
CA GLY A 107 9.75 -18.67 -0.13
C GLY A 107 10.07 -20.14 0.13
N ALA A 108 9.48 -20.72 1.18
CA ALA A 108 9.65 -22.14 1.49
C ALA A 108 9.13 -23.04 0.35
N LEU A 109 7.95 -22.73 -0.21
CA LEU A 109 7.39 -23.47 -1.35
C LEU A 109 8.31 -23.41 -2.59
N SER A 110 8.91 -22.27 -2.86
CA SER A 110 9.85 -22.12 -3.98
C SER A 110 11.08 -23.00 -3.79
N GLN A 111 11.65 -23.02 -2.58
CA GLN A 111 12.78 -23.91 -2.25
C GLN A 111 12.43 -25.40 -2.37
N TRP A 112 11.22 -25.79 -1.94
CA TRP A 112 10.74 -27.17 -2.09
C TRP A 112 10.58 -27.58 -3.55
N LYS A 113 10.03 -26.70 -4.40
CA LYS A 113 9.93 -26.93 -5.85
C LYS A 113 11.30 -27.14 -6.49
N GLU A 114 12.26 -26.34 -6.12
CA GLU A 114 13.62 -26.44 -6.62
C GLU A 114 14.27 -27.78 -6.22
N ARG A 115 14.18 -28.17 -4.96
CA ARG A 115 14.64 -29.47 -4.48
C ARG A 115 14.00 -30.64 -5.21
N LEU A 116 12.68 -30.59 -5.45
CA LEU A 116 11.98 -31.62 -6.21
C LEU A 116 12.47 -31.70 -7.65
N ASN A 117 12.73 -30.59 -8.30
CA ASN A 117 13.28 -30.56 -9.66
C ASN A 117 14.69 -31.14 -9.70
N ASP A 118 15.52 -30.85 -8.71
CA ASP A 118 16.87 -31.43 -8.62
C ASP A 118 16.85 -32.95 -8.40
N LEU A 119 15.93 -33.45 -7.56
CA LEU A 119 15.74 -34.89 -7.37
C LEU A 119 15.26 -35.57 -8.65
N ARG A 120 14.34 -34.95 -9.41
CA ARG A 120 13.90 -35.46 -10.70
C ARG A 120 15.02 -35.52 -11.72
N ARG A 121 15.89 -34.49 -11.79
CA ARG A 121 17.05 -34.50 -12.67
C ARG A 121 18.02 -35.63 -12.32
N LYS A 122 18.30 -35.83 -11.04
CA LYS A 122 19.17 -36.91 -10.57
C LYS A 122 18.58 -38.29 -10.86
N SER A 123 17.28 -38.51 -10.66
CA SER A 123 16.63 -39.81 -10.96
C SER A 123 16.59 -40.11 -12.46
N GLY A 124 16.43 -39.07 -13.32
CA GLY A 124 16.46 -39.23 -14.78
C GLY A 124 17.85 -39.58 -15.32
N SER A 125 18.94 -39.17 -14.64
CA SER A 125 20.31 -39.53 -15.06
C SER A 125 20.69 -41.00 -14.78
N TYR A 126 20.05 -41.66 -13.84
CA TYR A 126 20.28 -43.08 -13.54
C TYR A 126 19.61 -44.03 -14.51
N SER A 127 18.59 -43.57 -15.23
CA SER A 127 17.88 -44.41 -16.21
C SER A 127 18.59 -44.57 -17.56
N HIS A 128 19.64 -43.81 -17.86
CA HIS A 128 20.26 -43.86 -19.18
C HIS A 128 21.60 -44.63 -19.23
N ASN A 129 22.13 -45.09 -18.09
CA ASN A 129 23.38 -45.82 -18.02
C ASN A 129 23.26 -47.34 -17.91
N GLY A 130 22.07 -47.92 -18.14
CA GLY A 130 21.78 -49.29 -17.85
C GLY A 130 21.55 -50.21 -19.06
N ILE A 131 21.70 -49.77 -20.31
CA ILE A 131 21.49 -50.66 -21.49
C ILE A 131 22.61 -50.43 -22.48
N ASN A 132 23.78 -50.91 -22.14
CA ASN A 132 24.78 -51.37 -23.11
C ASN A 132 25.13 -52.77 -22.70
N ASP A 133 24.26 -53.67 -23.11
CA ASP A 133 24.50 -55.09 -22.94
C ASP A 133 25.07 -55.71 -24.23
N LYS A 134 26.04 -56.48 -23.99
CA LYS A 134 26.83 -57.30 -24.86
C LYS A 134 25.96 -58.09 -25.82
N SER A 135 26.34 -58.09 -27.06
CA SER A 135 26.03 -59.17 -28.02
C SER A 135 27.35 -59.63 -28.64
N ASP A 136 27.81 -60.78 -28.17
CA ASP A 136 28.68 -61.67 -28.89
C ASP A 136 27.87 -62.45 -29.90
#